data_a19678417a6ebe031454fe5a93ac1d7d
#
_entry.id   a19678417a6ebe031454fe5a93ac1d7d
#
_cell.length_a   1.000
_cell.length_b   1.000
_cell.length_c   1.000
_cell.angle_alpha   90.00
_cell.angle_beta   90.00
_cell.angle_gamma   90.00
#
_symmetry.space_group_name_H-M   'P 1'
#
loop_
_entity.id
_entity.type
_entity.pdbx_description
1 polymer ?
#
loop_
_entity_poly.entity_id
_entity_poly.type
_entity_poly.pdbx_seq_one_letter_code
_entity_poly.pdbx_strand_id
1 'polypeptide(L)'
;MPHGWIYAANFGMRQMTMDSAAIAASVGLGQDTLGSDCSLVEYVEKQKKLVGCHFKDAKFAGPQAIAFAGAEEAQLLFVRHDVDTVGTMLHAQTFARSGNWLGIITLTSLEAQVRLIRPDYDAFVKGLCIMPQPMVEPNVGVSDLDLSVEKV
;
A
#
# COMPACT_ATOMS: atom_id res chain seq x y z
N MET A 1 -12.02 -10.59 1.16
CA MET A 1 -11.65 -9.99 -0.16
C MET A 1 -12.93 -9.64 -0.89
N PRO A 2 -13.06 -8.45 -1.49
CA PRO A 2 -14.26 -8.07 -2.22
C PRO A 2 -14.54 -9.01 -3.40
N HIS A 3 -15.82 -9.16 -3.74
CA HIS A 3 -16.22 -9.98 -4.88
C HIS A 3 -15.68 -9.40 -6.19
N GLY A 4 -15.18 -10.23 -7.08
CA GLY A 4 -14.59 -9.78 -8.36
C GLY A 4 -13.12 -9.38 -8.30
N TRP A 5 -12.48 -9.59 -7.16
CA TRP A 5 -11.03 -9.34 -7.00
C TRP A 5 -10.29 -10.67 -6.81
N ILE A 6 -9.12 -10.74 -7.38
CA ILE A 6 -8.20 -11.88 -7.25
C ILE A 6 -6.83 -11.41 -6.80
N TYR A 7 -6.10 -12.27 -6.11
CA TYR A 7 -4.70 -12.02 -5.83
C TYR A 7 -3.90 -12.04 -7.14
N ALA A 8 -3.12 -10.99 -7.35
CA ALA A 8 -2.13 -10.97 -8.41
C ALA A 8 -0.77 -11.44 -7.87
N ALA A 9 0.09 -11.89 -8.76
CA ALA A 9 1.48 -12.19 -8.39
C ALA A 9 2.14 -10.94 -7.78
N ASN A 10 3.04 -11.12 -6.81
CA ASN A 10 3.78 -10.06 -6.11
C ASN A 10 2.94 -9.18 -5.16
N PHE A 11 2.15 -9.81 -4.30
CA PHE A 11 1.42 -9.12 -3.21
C PHE A 11 0.44 -8.04 -3.66
N GLY A 12 -0.28 -8.27 -4.71
CA GLY A 12 -1.32 -7.37 -5.18
C GLY A 12 -2.64 -8.08 -5.43
N MET A 13 -3.67 -7.30 -5.62
CA MET A 13 -4.98 -7.75 -6.10
C MET A 13 -5.35 -6.99 -7.35
N ARG A 14 -6.06 -7.64 -8.24
CA ARG A 14 -6.57 -7.04 -9.46
C ARG A 14 -8.05 -7.36 -9.60
N GLN A 15 -8.80 -6.38 -10.04
CA GLN A 15 -10.19 -6.61 -10.42
C GLN A 15 -10.28 -7.59 -11.59
N MET A 16 -11.16 -8.56 -11.51
CA MET A 16 -11.46 -9.41 -12.66
C MET A 16 -12.33 -8.63 -13.64
N THR A 17 -11.93 -8.63 -14.91
CA THR A 17 -12.69 -8.05 -16.00
C THR A 17 -13.05 -9.14 -17.00
N MET A 18 -14.26 -9.07 -17.52
CA MET A 18 -14.71 -9.97 -18.60
C MET A 18 -14.19 -9.53 -19.98
N ASP A 19 -13.77 -8.30 -20.08
CA ASP A 19 -13.20 -7.72 -21.30
C ASP A 19 -11.69 -7.65 -21.17
N SER A 20 -10.98 -8.38 -22.04
CA SER A 20 -9.51 -8.37 -22.06
C SER A 20 -8.88 -7.04 -22.49
N ALA A 21 -9.65 -6.17 -23.12
CA ALA A 21 -9.22 -4.83 -23.49
C ALA A 21 -9.43 -3.81 -22.36
N ALA A 22 -10.20 -4.15 -21.33
CA ALA A 22 -10.43 -3.26 -20.19
C ALA A 22 -9.19 -3.22 -19.28
N ILE A 23 -8.87 -2.00 -18.83
CA ILE A 23 -7.83 -1.81 -17.82
C ILE A 23 -8.42 -2.15 -16.46
N ALA A 24 -7.90 -3.20 -15.85
CA ALA A 24 -8.33 -3.64 -14.54
C ALA A 24 -7.76 -2.74 -13.45
N ALA A 25 -8.59 -2.37 -12.48
CA ALA A 25 -8.10 -1.77 -11.25
C ALA A 25 -7.23 -2.76 -10.48
N SER A 26 -6.19 -2.26 -9.82
CA SER A 26 -5.27 -3.07 -9.02
C SER A 26 -4.99 -2.44 -7.66
N VAL A 27 -4.74 -3.29 -6.68
CA VAL A 27 -4.27 -2.87 -5.35
C VAL A 27 -2.92 -3.54 -5.11
N GLY A 28 -1.90 -2.73 -4.89
CA GLY A 28 -0.57 -3.18 -4.53
C GLY A 28 -0.30 -2.94 -3.04
N LEU A 29 0.44 -3.85 -2.43
CA LEU A 29 0.94 -3.72 -1.07
C LEU A 29 2.46 -3.60 -1.12
N GLY A 30 2.97 -2.56 -0.48
CA GLY A 30 4.39 -2.30 -0.33
C GLY A 30 4.76 -2.06 1.12
N GLN A 31 6.04 -2.04 1.39
CA GLN A 31 6.58 -1.69 2.70
C GLN A 31 7.88 -0.93 2.56
N ASP A 32 8.17 -0.13 3.56
CA ASP A 32 9.41 0.63 3.67
C ASP A 32 9.76 0.83 5.14
N THR A 33 10.91 1.35 5.39
CA THR A 33 11.36 1.75 6.73
C THR A 33 11.44 3.25 6.82
N LEU A 34 10.79 3.82 7.83
CA LEU A 34 10.84 5.25 8.12
C LEU A 34 12.04 5.55 9.00
N GLY A 35 12.91 6.46 8.57
CA GLY A 35 14.02 6.92 9.38
C GLY A 35 13.55 7.62 10.66
N SER A 36 14.33 7.51 11.74
CA SER A 36 13.99 8.11 13.04
C SER A 36 13.80 9.62 13.01
N ASP A 37 14.46 10.29 12.06
CA ASP A 37 14.44 11.74 11.89
C ASP A 37 13.44 12.22 10.83
N CYS A 38 12.63 11.31 10.30
CA CYS A 38 11.67 11.61 9.25
C CYS A 38 10.24 11.37 9.75
N SER A 39 9.40 12.38 9.67
CA SER A 39 7.97 12.22 9.93
C SER A 39 7.27 11.54 8.74
N LEU A 40 6.08 10.98 8.99
CA LEU A 40 5.29 10.38 7.91
C LEU A 40 4.92 11.42 6.84
N VAL A 41 4.57 12.63 7.24
CA VAL A 41 4.24 13.72 6.31
C VAL A 41 5.44 14.07 5.43
N GLU A 42 6.63 14.18 6.01
CA GLU A 42 7.87 14.44 5.25
C GLU A 42 8.17 13.30 4.26
N TYR A 43 7.96 12.05 4.67
CA TYR A 43 8.11 10.91 3.78
C TYR A 43 7.16 11.01 2.59
N VAL A 44 5.87 11.27 2.83
CA VAL A 44 4.87 11.40 1.78
C VAL A 44 5.19 12.58 0.85
N GLU A 45 5.66 13.70 1.37
CA GLU A 45 6.09 14.84 0.55
C GLU A 45 7.29 14.50 -0.34
N LYS A 46 8.23 13.68 0.14
CA LYS A 46 9.33 13.17 -0.69
C LYS A 46 8.80 12.26 -1.80
N GLN A 47 7.84 11.38 -1.50
CA GLN A 47 7.20 10.55 -2.51
C GLN A 47 6.47 11.37 -3.58
N LYS A 48 5.77 12.43 -3.19
CA LYS A 48 5.15 13.37 -4.15
C LYS A 48 6.17 13.95 -5.13
N LYS A 49 7.32 14.38 -4.63
CA LYS A 49 8.39 14.92 -5.48
C LYS A 49 8.93 13.88 -6.46
N LEU A 50 9.14 12.65 -6.01
CA LEU A 50 9.59 11.56 -6.87
C LEU A 50 8.57 11.25 -7.97
N VAL A 51 7.31 11.15 -7.61
CA VAL A 51 6.22 10.92 -8.58
C VAL A 51 6.12 12.07 -9.57
N GLY A 52 6.23 13.32 -9.12
CA GLY A 52 6.23 14.49 -9.96
C GLY A 52 7.41 14.55 -10.95
N CYS A 53 8.53 13.92 -10.63
CA CYS A 53 9.65 13.76 -11.56
C CYS A 53 9.36 12.73 -12.65
N HIS A 54 8.60 11.67 -12.34
CA HIS A 54 8.22 10.65 -13.30
C HIS A 54 7.06 11.05 -14.20
N PHE A 55 6.08 11.75 -13.64
CA PHE A 55 4.86 12.18 -14.33
C PHE A 55 4.75 13.70 -14.27
N LYS A 56 5.18 14.38 -15.33
CA LYS A 56 5.26 15.84 -15.38
C LYS A 56 3.91 16.54 -15.26
N ASP A 57 2.83 15.87 -15.62
CA ASP A 57 1.45 16.35 -15.54
C ASP A 57 0.73 15.88 -14.26
N ALA A 58 1.44 15.24 -13.34
CA ALA A 58 0.84 14.70 -12.11
C ALA A 58 0.22 15.81 -11.27
N LYS A 59 -1.02 15.57 -10.86
CA LYS A 59 -1.75 16.39 -9.90
C LYS A 59 -1.96 15.61 -8.63
N PHE A 60 -1.84 16.28 -7.50
CA PHE A 60 -1.92 15.68 -6.18
C PHE A 60 -3.08 16.27 -5.37
N ALA A 61 -3.72 15.41 -4.59
CA ALA A 61 -4.61 15.82 -3.50
C ALA A 61 -4.13 15.13 -2.21
N GLY A 62 -3.92 15.92 -1.19
CA GLY A 62 -3.31 15.47 0.07
C GLY A 62 -1.80 15.77 0.15
N PRO A 63 -1.07 15.20 1.10
CA PRO A 63 -1.52 14.13 2.02
C PRO A 63 -2.61 14.57 3.00
N GLN A 64 -3.49 13.66 3.34
CA GLN A 64 -4.57 13.84 4.29
C GLN A 64 -4.49 12.79 5.39
N ALA A 65 -4.55 13.22 6.65
CA ALA A 65 -4.57 12.29 7.78
C ALA A 65 -5.84 11.43 7.76
N ILE A 66 -5.66 10.14 7.96
CA ILE A 66 -6.74 9.16 8.05
C ILE A 66 -6.51 8.22 9.24
N ALA A 67 -7.57 7.53 9.67
CA ALA A 67 -7.46 6.44 10.62
C ALA A 67 -7.17 5.13 9.89
N PHE A 68 -6.26 4.33 10.44
CA PHE A 68 -5.94 2.99 9.94
C PHE A 68 -5.73 2.05 11.12
N ALA A 69 -6.39 0.89 11.11
CA ALA A 69 -6.37 -0.04 12.24
C ALA A 69 -4.94 -0.55 12.53
N GLY A 70 -4.49 -0.39 13.77
CA GLY A 70 -3.17 -0.79 14.23
C GLY A 70 -2.03 0.15 13.87
N ALA A 71 -2.29 1.22 13.10
CA ALA A 71 -1.31 2.24 12.80
C ALA A 71 -1.27 3.32 13.88
N GLU A 72 -0.08 3.83 14.17
CA GLU A 72 0.09 5.02 15.00
C GLU A 72 -0.31 6.28 14.23
N GLU A 73 -0.07 6.28 12.93
CA GLU A 73 -0.32 7.40 12.04
C GLU A 73 -0.54 6.87 10.62
N ALA A 74 -1.48 7.48 9.89
CA ALA A 74 -1.70 7.15 8.49
C ALA A 74 -2.04 8.39 7.67
N GLN A 75 -1.60 8.39 6.41
CA GLN A 75 -1.83 9.46 5.45
C GLN A 75 -2.37 8.88 4.14
N LEU A 76 -3.26 9.61 3.50
CA LEU A 76 -3.81 9.28 2.19
C LEU A 76 -3.37 10.34 1.17
N LEU A 77 -2.82 9.89 0.07
CA LEU A 77 -2.41 10.71 -1.05
C LEU A 77 -3.09 10.24 -2.33
N PHE A 78 -3.71 11.15 -3.04
CA PHE A 78 -4.19 10.90 -4.41
C PHE A 78 -3.22 11.48 -5.41
N VAL A 79 -2.92 10.69 -6.44
CA VAL A 79 -2.11 11.08 -7.59
C VAL A 79 -2.91 10.83 -8.85
N ARG A 80 -2.94 11.83 -9.71
CA ARG A 80 -3.68 11.79 -10.96
C ARG A 80 -2.75 12.22 -12.09
N HIS A 81 -2.71 11.44 -13.17
CA HIS A 81 -1.93 11.78 -14.35
C HIS A 81 -2.57 11.19 -15.61
N ASP A 82 -2.30 11.79 -16.74
CA ASP A 82 -2.80 11.31 -18.03
C ASP A 82 -1.81 10.32 -18.64
N VAL A 83 -2.36 9.27 -19.24
CA VAL A 83 -1.62 8.27 -20.00
C VAL A 83 -2.15 8.28 -21.43
N ASP A 84 -1.24 8.46 -22.40
CA ASP A 84 -1.59 8.47 -23.80
C ASP A 84 -2.34 7.21 -24.21
N THR A 85 -3.42 7.37 -24.97
CA THR A 85 -4.31 6.30 -25.46
C THR A 85 -5.13 5.57 -24.39
N VAL A 86 -4.88 5.79 -23.10
CA VAL A 86 -5.55 5.10 -21.99
C VAL A 86 -6.55 6.00 -21.28
N GLY A 87 -6.17 7.25 -21.03
CA GLY A 87 -6.95 8.23 -20.29
C GLY A 87 -6.31 8.63 -18.97
N THR A 88 -7.09 9.21 -18.09
CA THR A 88 -6.60 9.65 -16.78
C THR A 88 -6.53 8.49 -15.80
N MET A 89 -5.33 8.25 -15.26
CA MET A 89 -5.07 7.29 -14.21
C MET A 89 -5.13 7.95 -12.84
N LEU A 90 -5.69 7.25 -11.88
CA LEU A 90 -5.72 7.64 -10.48
C LEU A 90 -4.99 6.58 -9.64
N HIS A 91 -4.13 7.07 -8.76
CA HIS A 91 -3.51 6.27 -7.71
C HIS A 91 -3.96 6.82 -6.35
N ALA A 92 -4.53 5.97 -5.52
CA ALA A 92 -4.80 6.28 -4.13
C ALA A 92 -3.79 5.53 -3.27
N GLN A 93 -2.90 6.26 -2.62
CA GLN A 93 -1.83 5.70 -1.80
C GLN A 93 -2.12 5.94 -0.33
N THR A 94 -2.24 4.85 0.42
CA THR A 94 -2.36 4.89 1.88
C THR A 94 -1.01 4.51 2.50
N PHE A 95 -0.49 5.39 3.32
CA PHE A 95 0.75 5.20 4.07
C PHE A 95 0.39 5.03 5.54
N ALA A 96 0.71 3.89 6.12
CA ALA A 96 0.39 3.57 7.51
C ALA A 96 1.66 3.21 8.27
N ARG A 97 1.93 3.93 9.35
CA ARG A 97 3.14 3.79 10.16
C ARG A 97 2.88 3.03 11.46
N SER A 98 3.78 2.13 11.80
CA SER A 98 3.88 1.51 13.11
C SER A 98 5.35 1.44 13.51
N GLY A 99 5.75 2.24 14.48
CA GLY A 99 7.18 2.43 14.80
C GLY A 99 7.94 2.96 13.59
N ASN A 100 8.99 2.28 13.19
CA ASN A 100 9.79 2.60 12.00
C ASN A 100 9.30 1.85 10.74
N TRP A 101 8.35 0.96 10.88
CA TRP A 101 7.78 0.24 9.75
C TRP A 101 6.68 1.06 9.06
N LEU A 102 6.69 1.04 7.76
CA LEU A 102 5.73 1.72 6.92
C LEU A 102 5.07 0.73 5.97
N GLY A 103 3.76 0.61 6.06
CA GLY A 103 2.94 -0.08 5.07
C GLY A 103 2.42 0.89 4.02
N ILE A 104 2.44 0.48 2.76
CA ILE A 104 1.97 1.29 1.64
C ILE A 104 0.94 0.48 0.85
N ILE A 105 -0.25 1.03 0.72
CA ILE A 105 -1.32 0.42 -0.07
C ILE A 105 -1.60 1.34 -1.24
N THR A 106 -1.47 0.84 -2.45
CA THR A 106 -1.70 1.63 -3.67
C THR A 106 -2.85 1.03 -4.48
N LEU A 107 -3.94 1.76 -4.58
CA LEU A 107 -4.97 1.50 -5.59
C LEU A 107 -4.56 2.21 -6.88
N THR A 108 -4.61 1.50 -7.99
CA THR A 108 -4.43 2.06 -9.33
C THR A 108 -5.66 1.76 -10.18
N SER A 109 -6.25 2.78 -10.77
CA SER A 109 -7.40 2.63 -11.65
C SER A 109 -7.51 3.77 -12.65
N LEU A 110 -8.35 3.59 -13.68
CA LEU A 110 -8.85 4.71 -14.46
C LEU A 110 -9.73 5.59 -13.59
N GLU A 111 -9.61 6.91 -13.71
CA GLU A 111 -10.45 7.86 -12.98
C GLU A 111 -11.95 7.59 -13.23
N ALA A 112 -12.32 7.25 -14.46
CA ALA A 112 -13.69 6.92 -14.82
C ALA A 112 -14.27 5.71 -14.05
N GLN A 113 -13.43 4.81 -13.56
CA GLN A 113 -13.83 3.61 -12.83
C GLN A 113 -13.87 3.80 -11.30
N VAL A 114 -13.34 4.89 -10.79
CA VAL A 114 -13.16 5.11 -9.34
C VAL A 114 -14.46 4.96 -8.56
N ARG A 115 -15.57 5.47 -9.09
CA ARG A 115 -16.87 5.38 -8.42
C ARG A 115 -17.34 3.94 -8.26
N LEU A 116 -17.01 3.06 -9.21
CA LEU A 116 -17.41 1.65 -9.19
C LEU A 116 -16.56 0.82 -8.23
N ILE A 117 -15.26 1.13 -8.14
CA ILE A 117 -14.31 0.34 -7.34
C ILE A 117 -14.09 0.86 -5.93
N ARG A 118 -14.46 2.12 -5.66
CA ARG A 118 -14.24 2.74 -4.34
C ARG A 118 -14.86 1.96 -3.17
N PRO A 119 -16.11 1.44 -3.27
CA PRO A 119 -16.66 0.64 -2.18
C PRO A 119 -15.84 -0.62 -1.88
N ASP A 120 -15.32 -1.28 -2.91
CA ASP A 120 -14.46 -2.46 -2.76
C ASP A 120 -13.13 -2.10 -2.12
N TYR A 121 -12.53 -1.00 -2.54
CA TYR A 121 -11.28 -0.49 -1.97
C TYR A 121 -11.46 -0.09 -0.48
N ASP A 122 -12.52 0.64 -0.17
CA ASP A 122 -12.81 1.03 1.21
C ASP A 122 -13.03 -0.20 2.12
N ALA A 123 -13.75 -1.21 1.61
CA ALA A 123 -13.94 -2.47 2.33
C ALA A 123 -12.62 -3.21 2.53
N PHE A 124 -11.75 -3.21 1.53
CA PHE A 124 -10.43 -3.82 1.60
C PHE A 124 -9.55 -3.12 2.66
N VAL A 125 -9.45 -1.81 2.62
CA VAL A 125 -8.65 -1.03 3.57
C VAL A 125 -9.19 -1.19 5.01
N LYS A 126 -10.51 -1.20 5.20
CA LYS A 126 -11.12 -1.46 6.51
C LYS A 126 -10.83 -2.86 7.05
N GLY A 127 -10.65 -3.83 6.16
CA GLY A 127 -10.29 -5.19 6.54
C GLY A 127 -8.81 -5.39 6.86
N LEU A 128 -7.96 -4.39 6.61
CA LEU A 128 -6.55 -4.44 6.92
C LEU A 128 -6.28 -3.92 8.34
N CYS A 129 -5.35 -4.56 9.00
CA CYS A 129 -4.87 -4.14 10.30
C CYS A 129 -3.36 -4.40 10.39
N ILE A 130 -2.64 -3.43 10.93
CA ILE A 130 -1.25 -3.65 11.28
C ILE A 130 -1.24 -4.44 12.59
N MET A 131 -0.73 -5.67 12.52
CA MET A 131 -0.55 -6.48 13.70
C MET A 131 0.74 -6.07 14.41
N PRO A 132 0.70 -5.90 15.75
CA PRO A 132 1.94 -5.73 16.49
C PRO A 132 2.80 -6.97 16.26
N GLN A 133 4.06 -6.75 15.88
CA GLN A 133 4.99 -7.87 15.78
C GLN A 133 5.13 -8.49 17.18
N PRO A 134 5.01 -9.82 17.31
CA PRO A 134 5.35 -10.47 18.55
C PRO A 134 6.80 -10.10 18.86
N MET A 135 7.06 -9.64 20.09
CA MET A 135 8.43 -9.46 20.57
C MET A 135 9.11 -10.83 20.54
N VAL A 136 9.81 -11.10 19.45
CA VAL A 136 10.74 -12.22 19.41
C VAL A 136 11.92 -11.76 20.28
N GLU A 137 12.02 -12.33 21.47
CA GLU A 137 13.23 -12.15 22.27
C GLU A 137 14.42 -12.60 21.42
N PRO A 138 15.38 -11.71 21.14
CA PRO A 138 16.50 -12.10 20.30
C PRO A 138 17.28 -13.21 20.99
N ASN A 139 17.42 -14.34 20.33
CA ASN A 139 18.37 -15.43 20.59
C ASN A 139 18.03 -16.51 21.63
N VAL A 140 16.81 -16.59 22.15
CA VAL A 140 16.54 -17.69 23.12
C VAL A 140 16.17 -19.01 22.45
N GLY A 141 15.71 -18.98 21.18
CA GLY A 141 15.23 -20.20 20.52
C GLY A 141 16.22 -20.89 19.59
N VAL A 142 17.17 -20.18 19.01
CA VAL A 142 18.03 -20.73 17.93
C VAL A 142 19.24 -21.49 18.50
N SER A 143 19.81 -21.07 19.61
CA SER A 143 20.94 -21.75 20.24
C SER A 143 20.55 -23.04 20.91
N ASP A 144 19.35 -23.16 21.46
CA ASP A 144 18.85 -24.37 22.09
C ASP A 144 18.45 -25.45 21.09
N LEU A 145 17.99 -25.06 19.92
CA LEU A 145 17.68 -25.98 18.82
C LEU A 145 18.93 -26.57 18.17
N ASP A 146 19.98 -25.78 18.01
CA ASP A 146 21.25 -26.25 17.45
C ASP A 146 21.97 -27.24 18.38
N LEU A 147 21.88 -27.06 19.68
CA LEU A 147 22.48 -27.96 20.68
C LEU A 147 21.76 -29.31 20.81
N SER A 148 20.46 -29.34 20.44
CA SER A 148 19.71 -30.60 20.49
C SER A 148 19.93 -31.48 19.26
N VAL A 149 20.35 -30.93 18.15
CA VAL A 149 20.67 -31.65 16.90
C VAL A 149 22.05 -32.32 16.97
N GLU A 150 23.00 -31.73 17.69
CA GLU A 150 24.35 -32.33 17.84
C GLU A 150 24.42 -33.52 18.81
N LYS A 151 23.38 -33.76 19.60
CA LYS A 151 23.33 -34.86 20.57
C LYS A 151 22.59 -36.10 20.07
N VAL A 152 22.11 -36.05 18.86
CA VAL A 152 21.46 -37.18 18.21
C VAL A 152 22.37 -37.77 17.14
#